data_a16d489b198335f6034899a33cdc4450
#
_entry.id   a16d489b198335f6034899a33cdc4450
#
_cell.length_a   1.000
_cell.length_b   1.000
_cell.length_c   1.000
_cell.angle_alpha   90.00
_cell.angle_beta   90.00
_cell.angle_gamma   90.00
#
_symmetry.space_group_name_H-M   'P 1'
#
loop_
_entity.id
_entity.type
_entity.pdbx_description
1 polymer ?
#
loop_
_entity_poly.entity_id
_entity_poly.type
_entity_poly.pdbx_seq_one_letter_code
_entity_poly.pdbx_strand_id
1 'polypeptide(L)'
;MRRSMVSRTHSFGVLTALVMSSLLDASPALADLIPGSPGTLQASRSVRIVPPTEAYAPAILRFNYFPGKGASVDQAILDLILIPSRGESVGRRVQLPNRELSSMLRKLYAQLSRQESLDVANPAAPARQLYSLLIAPIEPELRARGINNLLIAADPGLQAIPFAALHDGTTYFGLRYGFSITPSLALTSFAPSTQGETRKVALGASQFQGLAPLPLVPQEAASAAANQQANLFLNQAFTGDRLIAQAADPSVKRVHVATHAEFLPGGPAQARLFTGVGPMSLKQFADLRSLRKQSPLDLIALSACRTALGDTSSELGFAGLAIQSGARSAIGTLWYVDDVATSAYFVLLYRL
;
A
#
# COMPACT_ATOMS: atom_id res chain seq x y z
N MET A 1 -32.07 -14.16 -35.15
CA MET A 1 -31.86 -13.32 -33.95
C MET A 1 -30.68 -13.89 -33.14
N ARG A 2 -29.46 -13.41 -33.42
CA ARG A 2 -28.26 -13.74 -32.62
C ARG A 2 -28.03 -12.61 -31.63
N ARG A 3 -28.22 -12.88 -30.34
CA ARG A 3 -27.83 -11.98 -29.27
C ARG A 3 -26.33 -12.09 -29.04
N SER A 4 -25.58 -11.07 -29.38
CA SER A 4 -24.18 -10.94 -29.02
C SER A 4 -24.07 -10.68 -27.52
N MET A 5 -23.45 -11.60 -26.82
CA MET A 5 -23.07 -11.47 -25.42
C MET A 5 -21.83 -10.56 -25.37
N VAL A 6 -22.01 -9.29 -25.03
CA VAL A 6 -20.90 -8.38 -24.76
C VAL A 6 -20.34 -8.74 -23.40
N SER A 7 -19.17 -9.37 -23.40
CA SER A 7 -18.35 -9.62 -22.21
C SER A 7 -17.95 -8.27 -21.59
N ARG A 8 -18.50 -7.93 -20.45
CA ARG A 8 -18.09 -6.77 -19.63
C ARG A 8 -16.87 -7.13 -18.83
N THR A 9 -15.69 -6.85 -19.34
CA THR A 9 -14.46 -6.89 -18.57
C THR A 9 -14.45 -5.73 -17.57
N HIS A 10 -14.54 -6.07 -16.29
CA HIS A 10 -14.42 -5.10 -15.20
C HIS A 10 -12.93 -5.00 -14.84
N SER A 11 -12.34 -3.82 -15.05
CA SER A 11 -10.97 -3.51 -14.60
C SER A 11 -10.98 -3.28 -13.09
N PHE A 12 -10.26 -4.13 -12.36
CA PHE A 12 -9.95 -3.93 -10.94
C PHE A 12 -8.47 -3.58 -10.75
N GLY A 13 -8.20 -2.74 -9.77
CA GLY A 13 -6.89 -2.17 -9.56
C GLY A 13 -5.96 -3.03 -8.69
N VAL A 14 -4.71 -2.62 -8.67
CA VAL A 14 -3.65 -3.17 -7.84
C VAL A 14 -3.58 -2.36 -6.54
N LEU A 15 -3.50 -3.04 -5.41
CA LEU A 15 -3.33 -2.43 -4.10
C LEU A 15 -1.84 -2.33 -3.76
N THR A 16 -1.35 -1.13 -3.49
CA THR A 16 -0.01 -0.91 -2.93
C THR A 16 -0.17 -0.56 -1.45
N ALA A 17 0.27 -1.45 -0.58
CA ALA A 17 0.30 -1.20 0.85
C ALA A 17 1.63 -0.55 1.24
N LEU A 18 1.56 0.60 1.91
CA LEU A 18 2.72 1.30 2.42
C LEU A 18 3.17 0.66 3.72
N VAL A 19 4.39 0.15 3.74
CA VAL A 19 5.07 -0.28 4.95
C VAL A 19 6.09 0.80 5.33
N MET A 20 5.77 1.63 6.32
CA MET A 20 6.76 2.48 6.96
C MET A 20 7.32 1.73 8.18
N SER A 21 8.50 1.18 8.04
CA SER A 21 9.31 0.80 9.19
C SER A 21 9.98 2.07 9.74
N SER A 22 10.19 2.12 11.05
CA SER A 22 11.02 3.13 11.70
C SER A 22 12.45 3.06 11.14
N LEU A 23 12.70 3.75 10.04
CA LEU A 23 14.02 3.92 9.42
C LEU A 23 14.89 4.94 10.20
N LEU A 24 14.54 5.26 11.44
CA LEU A 24 15.25 6.25 12.25
C LEU A 24 16.70 5.85 12.59
N ASP A 25 17.10 4.59 12.42
CA ASP A 25 18.47 4.15 12.68
C ASP A 25 19.35 4.03 11.43
N ALA A 26 18.86 4.36 10.25
CA ALA A 26 19.62 4.05 9.04
C ALA A 26 19.50 5.05 7.90
N SER A 27 19.73 6.31 8.10
CA SER A 27 20.35 7.14 7.05
C SER A 27 20.43 8.62 7.40
N PRO A 28 21.58 9.28 7.25
CA PRO A 28 21.72 10.73 7.30
C PRO A 28 20.92 11.47 6.21
N ALA A 29 20.40 10.76 5.21
CA ALA A 29 19.61 11.32 4.12
C ALA A 29 18.19 11.82 4.50
N LEU A 30 17.65 11.41 5.65
CA LEU A 30 16.35 11.93 6.12
C LEU A 30 16.49 13.25 6.90
N ALA A 31 17.65 13.49 7.50
CA ALA A 31 17.90 14.70 8.29
C ALA A 31 17.93 15.97 7.41
N ASP A 32 18.31 15.84 6.13
CA ASP A 32 18.41 16.96 5.21
C ASP A 32 17.08 17.40 4.58
N LEU A 33 15.99 16.68 4.84
CA LEU A 33 14.64 17.05 4.39
C LEU A 33 13.90 17.94 5.37
N ILE A 34 14.47 18.19 6.55
CA ILE A 34 13.91 19.08 7.55
C ILE A 34 14.48 20.49 7.30
N PRO A 35 13.66 21.53 7.10
CA PRO A 35 14.15 22.90 6.92
C PRO A 35 14.95 23.35 8.15
N GLY A 36 16.27 23.50 8.02
CA GLY A 36 17.14 24.05 9.08
C GLY A 36 18.46 23.32 9.33
N SER A 37 18.74 22.20 8.70
CA SER A 37 20.02 21.50 8.89
C SER A 37 20.95 21.70 7.68
N PRO A 38 22.19 22.24 7.84
CA PRO A 38 23.18 22.31 6.79
C PRO A 38 23.95 20.98 6.70
N GLY A 39 23.62 20.15 5.74
CA GLY A 39 24.33 18.91 5.47
C GLY A 39 24.44 18.61 3.98
N THR A 40 25.63 18.34 3.52
CA THR A 40 25.95 18.05 2.12
C THR A 40 25.58 16.60 1.79
N LEU A 41 24.57 16.41 0.92
CA LEU A 41 24.17 15.09 0.40
C LEU A 41 25.28 14.51 -0.49
N GLN A 42 25.96 13.47 -0.03
CA GLN A 42 26.69 12.56 -0.92
C GLN A 42 25.71 11.57 -1.54
N ALA A 43 25.49 11.72 -2.84
CA ALA A 43 24.64 10.84 -3.63
C ALA A 43 25.25 9.42 -3.65
N SER A 44 24.64 8.49 -2.94
CA SER A 44 25.00 7.08 -3.05
C SER A 44 23.78 6.22 -3.40
N ARG A 45 23.90 5.60 -4.57
CA ARG A 45 23.05 4.63 -5.24
C ARG A 45 21.84 5.20 -5.99
N SER A 46 22.04 5.34 -7.30
CA SER A 46 21.00 5.52 -8.28
C SER A 46 19.92 4.43 -8.12
N VAL A 47 18.73 4.82 -7.64
CA VAL A 47 17.52 4.03 -7.84
C VAL A 47 17.32 4.00 -9.36
N ARG A 48 17.42 2.82 -9.96
CA ARG A 48 17.17 2.63 -11.38
C ARG A 48 15.69 2.84 -11.62
N ILE A 49 15.32 4.03 -12.06
CA ILE A 49 13.95 4.32 -12.53
C ILE A 49 13.81 3.55 -13.84
N VAL A 50 12.93 2.54 -13.85
CA VAL A 50 12.59 1.80 -15.07
C VAL A 50 11.86 2.79 -15.98
N PRO A 51 12.32 2.98 -17.24
CA PRO A 51 11.66 3.88 -18.17
C PRO A 51 10.18 3.48 -18.37
N PRO A 52 9.25 4.42 -18.53
CA PRO A 52 7.83 4.14 -18.68
C PRO A 52 7.43 3.42 -19.97
N THR A 53 8.39 3.05 -20.80
CA THR A 53 8.19 2.38 -22.10
C THR A 53 8.19 0.85 -22.04
N GLU A 54 8.65 0.24 -20.95
CA GLU A 54 8.48 -1.21 -20.77
C GLU A 54 7.11 -1.50 -20.17
N ALA A 55 6.35 -2.40 -20.81
CA ALA A 55 5.07 -2.85 -20.28
C ALA A 55 5.28 -3.41 -18.87
N TYR A 56 4.55 -2.88 -17.88
CA TYR A 56 4.61 -3.37 -16.50
C TYR A 56 4.18 -4.85 -16.49
N ALA A 57 5.13 -5.74 -16.35
CA ALA A 57 4.92 -7.18 -16.31
C ALA A 57 5.59 -7.78 -15.06
N PRO A 58 5.03 -7.53 -13.86
CA PRO A 58 5.57 -8.08 -12.63
C PRO A 58 5.46 -9.60 -12.63
N ALA A 59 6.37 -10.27 -11.95
CA ALA A 59 6.14 -11.67 -11.60
C ALA A 59 5.09 -11.74 -10.49
N ILE A 60 4.19 -12.73 -10.56
CA ILE A 60 3.18 -12.93 -9.52
C ILE A 60 3.76 -13.86 -8.46
N LEU A 61 3.73 -13.43 -7.21
CA LEU A 61 4.06 -14.27 -6.06
C LEU A 61 2.77 -14.56 -5.29
N ARG A 62 2.29 -15.80 -5.39
CA ARG A 62 1.06 -16.22 -4.75
C ARG A 62 1.34 -16.95 -3.45
N PHE A 63 0.55 -16.65 -2.42
CA PHE A 63 0.57 -17.27 -1.11
C PHE A 63 -0.78 -17.94 -0.85
N ASN A 64 -0.79 -19.26 -0.74
CA ASN A 64 -1.98 -20.02 -0.33
C ASN A 64 -1.73 -20.62 1.05
N TYR A 65 -2.64 -20.39 1.98
CA TYR A 65 -2.53 -20.86 3.36
C TYR A 65 -3.63 -21.87 3.68
N PHE A 66 -3.22 -23.04 4.10
CA PHE A 66 -4.10 -24.12 4.50
C PHE A 66 -3.90 -24.40 5.99
N PRO A 67 -4.80 -23.92 6.86
CA PRO A 67 -4.74 -24.25 8.29
C PRO A 67 -4.93 -25.75 8.51
N GLY A 68 -4.22 -26.29 9.48
CA GLY A 68 -4.35 -27.70 9.85
C GLY A 68 -5.76 -28.04 10.33
N LYS A 69 -6.22 -29.25 10.00
CA LYS A 69 -7.54 -29.78 10.36
C LYS A 69 -7.46 -31.22 10.83
N GLY A 70 -8.39 -31.64 11.69
CA GLY A 70 -8.49 -33.00 12.16
C GLY A 70 -7.23 -33.49 12.92
N ALA A 71 -6.67 -34.60 12.51
CA ALA A 71 -5.46 -35.17 13.13
C ALA A 71 -4.20 -34.32 12.96
N SER A 72 -4.19 -33.38 11.99
CA SER A 72 -3.09 -32.46 11.73
C SER A 72 -3.43 -31.03 12.14
N VAL A 73 -4.27 -30.82 13.14
CA VAL A 73 -4.73 -29.50 13.59
C VAL A 73 -3.60 -28.56 13.99
N ASP A 74 -2.47 -29.10 14.44
CA ASP A 74 -1.31 -28.30 14.85
C ASP A 74 -0.37 -27.92 13.70
N GLN A 75 -0.58 -28.45 12.51
CA GLN A 75 0.25 -28.22 11.34
C GLN A 75 -0.53 -27.45 10.25
N ALA A 76 0.05 -26.37 9.76
CA ALA A 76 -0.44 -25.63 8.61
C ALA A 76 0.49 -25.83 7.42
N ILE A 77 -0.04 -25.59 6.22
CA ILE A 77 0.70 -25.60 4.96
C ILE A 77 0.64 -24.22 4.34
N LEU A 78 1.77 -23.72 3.92
CA LEU A 78 1.88 -22.51 3.12
C LEU A 78 2.51 -22.86 1.76
N ASP A 79 1.74 -22.70 0.69
CA ASP A 79 2.23 -22.84 -0.67
C ASP A 79 2.64 -21.47 -1.22
N LEU A 80 3.90 -21.38 -1.65
CA LEU A 80 4.49 -20.24 -2.31
C LEU A 80 4.61 -20.57 -3.81
N ILE A 81 3.95 -19.80 -4.67
CA ILE A 81 3.93 -20.05 -6.11
C ILE A 81 4.42 -18.78 -6.82
N LEU A 82 5.57 -18.88 -7.46
CA LEU A 82 6.11 -17.85 -8.32
C LEU A 82 5.67 -18.12 -9.77
N ILE A 83 4.96 -17.17 -10.35
CA ILE A 83 4.53 -17.17 -11.74
C ILE A 83 5.26 -15.99 -12.41
N PRO A 84 6.38 -16.25 -13.10
CA PRO A 84 7.13 -15.19 -13.78
C PRO A 84 6.39 -14.71 -15.02
N SER A 85 6.72 -13.53 -15.53
CA SER A 85 6.18 -13.02 -16.80
C SER A 85 6.60 -13.86 -18.02
N ARG A 86 7.70 -14.61 -17.89
CA ARG A 86 8.21 -15.56 -18.90
C ARG A 86 8.82 -16.77 -18.20
N GLY A 87 8.64 -17.95 -18.81
CA GLY A 87 9.15 -19.21 -18.30
C GLY A 87 8.18 -19.94 -17.38
N GLU A 88 8.60 -21.03 -16.78
CA GLU A 88 7.77 -21.92 -15.99
C GLU A 88 7.54 -21.39 -14.57
N SER A 89 6.37 -21.69 -14.03
CA SER A 89 6.02 -21.39 -12.63
C SER A 89 6.77 -22.35 -11.70
N VAL A 90 7.13 -21.83 -10.51
CA VAL A 90 7.84 -22.59 -9.49
C VAL A 90 7.04 -22.54 -8.19
N GLY A 91 6.79 -23.73 -7.61
CA GLY A 91 6.11 -23.90 -6.33
C GLY A 91 7.09 -24.30 -5.23
N ARG A 92 6.85 -23.82 -4.02
CA ARG A 92 7.49 -24.25 -2.78
C ARG A 92 6.44 -24.47 -1.72
N ARG A 93 6.53 -25.57 -0.99
CA ARG A 93 5.65 -25.88 0.14
C ARG A 93 6.40 -25.80 1.45
N VAL A 94 5.85 -25.04 2.38
CA VAL A 94 6.36 -24.87 3.72
C VAL A 94 5.35 -25.41 4.70
N GLN A 95 5.79 -26.28 5.62
CA GLN A 95 5.00 -26.75 6.76
C GLN A 95 5.41 -25.97 8.00
N LEU A 96 4.46 -25.56 8.79
CA LEU A 96 4.70 -24.80 10.00
C LEU A 96 3.60 -25.08 11.04
N PRO A 97 3.89 -24.90 12.34
CA PRO A 97 2.87 -24.97 13.37
C PRO A 97 1.76 -23.94 13.12
N ASN A 98 0.50 -24.37 13.22
CA ASN A 98 -0.68 -23.58 12.82
C ASN A 98 -0.75 -22.20 13.49
N ARG A 99 -0.22 -22.04 14.72
CA ARG A 99 -0.24 -20.78 15.47
C ARG A 99 1.02 -19.94 15.28
N GLU A 100 2.05 -20.48 14.65
CA GLU A 100 3.37 -19.83 14.57
C GLU A 100 3.34 -18.58 13.71
N LEU A 101 2.81 -18.69 12.49
CA LEU A 101 2.70 -17.56 11.58
C LEU A 101 1.95 -16.37 12.21
N SER A 102 0.79 -16.63 12.79
CA SER A 102 0.00 -15.59 13.44
C SER A 102 0.68 -14.99 14.68
N SER A 103 1.48 -15.78 15.40
CA SER A 103 2.27 -15.30 16.53
C SER A 103 3.39 -14.36 16.08
N MET A 104 4.15 -14.76 15.07
CA MET A 104 5.23 -13.93 14.51
C MET A 104 4.67 -12.64 13.91
N LEU A 105 3.55 -12.70 13.17
CA LEU A 105 2.90 -11.51 12.63
C LEU A 105 2.46 -10.55 13.73
N ARG A 106 1.81 -11.03 14.80
CA ARG A 106 1.41 -10.16 15.93
C ARG A 106 2.61 -9.49 16.60
N LYS A 107 3.73 -10.21 16.77
CA LYS A 107 4.96 -9.61 17.34
C LYS A 107 5.53 -8.53 16.43
N LEU A 108 5.63 -8.81 15.11
CA LEU A 108 6.12 -7.82 14.15
C LEU A 108 5.21 -6.58 14.10
N TYR A 109 3.89 -6.78 14.08
CA TYR A 109 2.94 -5.65 14.12
C TYR A 109 3.07 -4.83 15.40
N ALA A 110 3.27 -5.48 16.57
CA ALA A 110 3.46 -4.77 17.83
C ALA A 110 4.72 -3.88 17.79
N GLN A 111 5.85 -4.42 17.27
CA GLN A 111 7.08 -3.64 17.11
C GLN A 111 6.89 -2.46 16.16
N LEU A 112 6.31 -2.68 14.98
CA LEU A 112 6.08 -1.63 13.98
C LEU A 112 5.12 -0.53 14.50
N SER A 113 4.03 -0.93 15.15
CA SER A 113 3.04 0.01 15.69
C SER A 113 3.57 0.85 16.85
N ARG A 114 4.56 0.34 17.59
CA ARG A 114 5.22 1.06 18.69
C ARG A 114 6.51 1.75 18.26
N GLN A 115 6.86 1.65 16.98
CA GLN A 115 8.11 2.18 16.44
C GLN A 115 9.35 1.62 17.17
N GLU A 116 9.28 0.36 17.61
CA GLU A 116 10.38 -0.34 18.23
C GLU A 116 11.40 -0.83 17.20
N SER A 117 12.65 -0.98 17.60
CA SER A 117 13.68 -1.62 16.76
C SER A 117 13.28 -3.04 16.38
N LEU A 118 13.46 -3.41 15.11
CA LEU A 118 13.16 -4.75 14.59
C LEU A 118 14.24 -5.77 14.93
N ASP A 119 15.33 -5.35 15.59
CA ASP A 119 16.47 -6.21 16.00
C ASP A 119 16.92 -7.18 14.89
N VAL A 120 17.09 -6.65 13.69
CA VAL A 120 17.38 -7.45 12.48
C VAL A 120 18.71 -8.21 12.52
N ALA A 121 19.60 -7.87 13.44
CA ALA A 121 20.81 -8.64 13.71
C ALA A 121 20.52 -10.00 14.35
N ASN A 122 19.41 -10.12 15.08
CA ASN A 122 18.98 -11.34 15.74
C ASN A 122 18.21 -12.24 14.77
N PRO A 123 18.68 -13.47 14.46
CA PRO A 123 17.94 -14.39 13.58
C PRO A 123 16.56 -14.78 14.11
N ALA A 124 16.33 -14.68 15.43
CA ALA A 124 15.03 -14.97 16.06
C ALA A 124 14.06 -13.77 16.02
N ALA A 125 14.48 -12.61 15.51
CA ALA A 125 13.58 -11.46 15.34
C ALA A 125 12.40 -11.80 14.41
N PRO A 126 11.18 -11.32 14.70
CA PRO A 126 10.01 -11.63 13.89
C PRO A 126 10.17 -11.31 12.41
N ALA A 127 10.79 -10.17 12.07
CA ALA A 127 11.06 -9.77 10.69
C ALA A 127 11.96 -10.76 9.93
N ARG A 128 12.95 -11.36 10.64
CA ARG A 128 13.87 -12.36 10.12
C ARG A 128 13.20 -13.71 9.94
N GLN A 129 12.46 -14.16 10.95
CA GLN A 129 11.74 -15.44 10.91
C GLN A 129 10.67 -15.43 9.80
N LEU A 130 9.91 -14.35 9.67
CA LEU A 130 8.92 -14.22 8.61
C LEU A 130 9.56 -14.17 7.22
N TYR A 131 10.71 -13.50 7.07
CA TYR A 131 11.46 -13.54 5.79
C TYR A 131 11.87 -14.98 5.44
N SER A 132 12.44 -15.70 6.41
CA SER A 132 12.87 -17.08 6.20
C SER A 132 11.72 -18.02 5.82
N LEU A 133 10.52 -17.74 6.31
CA LEU A 133 9.32 -18.53 6.03
C LEU A 133 8.67 -18.17 4.69
N LEU A 134 8.53 -16.87 4.41
CA LEU A 134 7.70 -16.35 3.31
C LEU A 134 8.49 -16.09 2.03
N ILE A 135 9.76 -15.72 2.14
CA ILE A 135 10.55 -15.23 1.00
C ILE A 135 11.74 -16.15 0.69
N ALA A 136 12.53 -16.53 1.69
CA ALA A 136 13.73 -17.32 1.48
C ALA A 136 13.53 -18.61 0.67
N PRO A 137 12.42 -19.36 0.78
CA PRO A 137 12.23 -20.58 -0.02
C PRO A 137 12.11 -20.33 -1.53
N ILE A 138 11.69 -19.14 -1.94
CA ILE A 138 11.49 -18.76 -3.35
C ILE A 138 12.54 -17.77 -3.86
N GLU A 139 13.30 -17.15 -2.98
CA GLU A 139 14.27 -16.10 -3.32
C GLU A 139 15.35 -16.53 -4.31
N PRO A 140 15.93 -17.76 -4.25
CA PRO A 140 16.88 -18.21 -5.26
C PRO A 140 16.34 -18.09 -6.69
N GLU A 141 15.06 -18.40 -6.91
CA GLU A 141 14.40 -18.27 -8.22
C GLU A 141 14.22 -16.80 -8.62
N LEU A 142 13.86 -15.93 -7.67
CA LEU A 142 13.74 -14.48 -7.90
C LEU A 142 15.09 -13.92 -8.38
N ARG A 143 16.17 -14.28 -7.70
CA ARG A 143 17.54 -13.81 -8.02
C ARG A 143 18.03 -14.39 -9.34
N ALA A 144 17.90 -15.70 -9.55
CA ALA A 144 18.35 -16.37 -10.77
C ALA A 144 17.69 -15.81 -12.04
N ARG A 145 16.45 -15.36 -11.93
CA ARG A 145 15.67 -14.80 -13.04
C ARG A 145 15.71 -13.28 -13.12
N GLY A 146 16.46 -12.60 -12.24
CA GLY A 146 16.56 -11.14 -12.19
C GLY A 146 15.23 -10.45 -11.90
N ILE A 147 14.29 -11.12 -11.20
CA ILE A 147 12.98 -10.57 -10.86
C ILE A 147 13.16 -9.58 -9.71
N ASN A 148 12.75 -8.34 -9.95
CA ASN A 148 12.81 -7.24 -8.98
C ASN A 148 11.45 -6.55 -8.76
N ASN A 149 10.42 -6.91 -9.55
CA ASN A 149 9.05 -6.40 -9.42
C ASN A 149 8.06 -7.54 -9.23
N LEU A 150 7.24 -7.44 -8.19
CA LEU A 150 6.33 -8.48 -7.77
C LEU A 150 4.89 -7.95 -7.65
N LEU A 151 3.94 -8.76 -8.11
CA LEU A 151 2.54 -8.66 -7.71
C LEU A 151 2.25 -9.76 -6.70
N ILE A 152 2.03 -9.39 -5.47
CA ILE A 152 1.72 -10.32 -4.39
C ILE A 152 0.22 -10.60 -4.38
N ALA A 153 -0.14 -11.88 -4.53
CA ALA A 153 -1.50 -12.37 -4.44
C ALA A 153 -1.60 -13.35 -3.27
N ALA A 154 -2.07 -12.87 -2.13
CA ALA A 154 -2.12 -13.65 -0.89
C ALA A 154 -3.57 -13.97 -0.50
N ASP A 155 -3.76 -15.12 0.11
CA ASP A 155 -5.05 -15.50 0.69
C ASP A 155 -5.52 -14.48 1.75
N PRO A 156 -6.84 -14.37 2.01
CA PRO A 156 -7.37 -13.53 3.07
C PRO A 156 -6.63 -13.72 4.41
N GLY A 157 -6.31 -12.62 5.07
CA GLY A 157 -5.50 -12.60 6.28
C GLY A 157 -3.98 -12.52 6.06
N LEU A 158 -3.47 -12.96 4.90
CA LEU A 158 -2.05 -12.78 4.54
C LEU A 158 -1.79 -11.48 3.77
N GLN A 159 -2.81 -10.82 3.28
CA GLN A 159 -2.72 -9.57 2.52
C GLN A 159 -2.21 -8.39 3.38
N ALA A 160 -2.38 -8.51 4.70
CA ALA A 160 -1.90 -7.53 5.66
C ALA A 160 -0.44 -7.77 6.12
N ILE A 161 0.27 -8.76 5.57
CA ILE A 161 1.68 -8.98 5.90
C ILE A 161 2.50 -7.75 5.54
N PRO A 162 3.30 -7.20 6.48
CA PRO A 162 4.16 -6.04 6.22
C PRO A 162 5.42 -6.46 5.44
N PHE A 163 5.24 -6.90 4.19
CA PHE A 163 6.33 -7.47 3.37
C PHE A 163 7.56 -6.59 3.31
N ALA A 164 7.40 -5.25 3.19
CA ALA A 164 8.54 -4.36 3.09
C ALA A 164 9.46 -4.39 4.34
N ALA A 165 8.91 -4.71 5.51
CA ALA A 165 9.63 -4.79 6.79
C ALA A 165 10.31 -6.15 7.03
N LEU A 166 10.08 -7.14 6.17
CA LEU A 166 10.77 -8.43 6.26
C LEU A 166 12.25 -8.26 5.94
N HIS A 167 13.14 -8.96 6.64
CA HIS A 167 14.59 -8.73 6.57
C HIS A 167 15.36 -10.05 6.44
N ASP A 168 16.30 -10.14 5.47
CA ASP A 168 17.08 -11.37 5.23
C ASP A 168 18.35 -11.50 6.11
N GLY A 169 18.65 -10.46 6.91
CA GLY A 169 19.88 -10.33 7.69
C GLY A 169 20.84 -9.29 7.14
N THR A 170 20.66 -8.89 5.90
CA THR A 170 21.49 -7.89 5.22
C THR A 170 20.68 -6.69 4.73
N THR A 171 19.42 -6.92 4.29
CA THR A 171 18.57 -5.86 3.76
C THR A 171 17.09 -6.18 3.91
N TYR A 172 16.27 -5.16 3.87
CA TYR A 172 14.82 -5.29 3.86
C TYR A 172 14.27 -5.72 2.50
N PHE A 173 13.19 -6.51 2.51
CA PHE A 173 12.48 -6.91 1.30
C PHE A 173 12.06 -5.71 0.44
N GLY A 174 11.48 -4.67 1.05
CA GLY A 174 11.05 -3.47 0.35
C GLY A 174 12.17 -2.62 -0.26
N LEU A 175 13.43 -2.81 0.17
CA LEU A 175 14.59 -2.17 -0.47
C LEU A 175 15.11 -2.96 -1.67
N ARG A 176 14.81 -4.27 -1.72
CA ARG A 176 15.27 -5.15 -2.79
C ARG A 176 14.26 -5.33 -3.90
N TYR A 177 12.98 -5.42 -3.55
CA TYR A 177 11.89 -5.71 -4.48
C TYR A 177 10.86 -4.58 -4.49
N GLY A 178 10.55 -4.07 -5.69
CA GLY A 178 9.32 -3.31 -5.89
C GLY A 178 8.13 -4.26 -5.85
N PHE A 179 7.07 -3.94 -5.11
CA PHE A 179 5.92 -4.81 -5.07
C PHE A 179 4.61 -4.07 -4.86
N SER A 180 3.54 -4.72 -5.26
CA SER A 180 2.17 -4.35 -4.94
C SER A 180 1.39 -5.58 -4.51
N ILE A 181 0.31 -5.38 -3.75
CA ILE A 181 -0.56 -6.46 -3.28
C ILE A 181 -1.88 -6.38 -4.04
N THR A 182 -2.37 -7.52 -4.53
CA THR A 182 -3.71 -7.59 -5.12
C THR A 182 -4.63 -8.45 -4.26
N PRO A 183 -5.88 -7.99 -4.04
CA PRO A 183 -6.88 -8.80 -3.37
C PRO A 183 -7.37 -9.98 -4.23
N SER A 184 -7.25 -9.86 -5.55
CA SER A 184 -7.68 -10.91 -6.48
C SER A 184 -7.01 -10.76 -7.85
N LEU A 185 -6.37 -11.82 -8.31
CA LEU A 185 -5.77 -11.86 -9.66
C LEU A 185 -6.82 -11.72 -10.76
N ALA A 186 -8.02 -12.27 -10.56
CA ALA A 186 -9.10 -12.18 -11.54
C ALA A 186 -9.62 -10.74 -11.72
N LEU A 187 -9.36 -9.88 -10.76
CA LEU A 187 -9.80 -8.49 -10.75
C LEU A 187 -8.65 -7.51 -11.06
N THR A 188 -7.43 -8.00 -11.22
CA THR A 188 -6.25 -7.19 -11.49
C THR A 188 -6.16 -6.83 -12.97
N SER A 189 -5.94 -5.55 -13.27
CA SER A 189 -5.66 -5.06 -14.61
C SER A 189 -4.18 -4.69 -14.75
N PHE A 190 -3.52 -5.27 -15.74
CA PHE A 190 -2.15 -4.91 -16.13
C PHE A 190 -2.11 -3.87 -17.26
N ALA A 191 -3.27 -3.35 -17.66
CA ALA A 191 -3.31 -2.32 -18.68
C ALA A 191 -2.52 -1.08 -18.23
N PRO A 192 -1.69 -0.49 -19.09
CA PRO A 192 -0.95 0.71 -18.74
C PRO A 192 -1.91 1.83 -18.33
N SER A 193 -1.42 2.71 -17.45
CA SER A 193 -2.09 3.97 -17.14
C SER A 193 -2.26 4.79 -18.43
N THR A 194 -3.30 5.60 -18.50
CA THR A 194 -3.51 6.51 -19.63
C THR A 194 -2.29 7.42 -19.79
N GLN A 195 -1.70 7.41 -21.00
CA GLN A 195 -0.61 8.34 -21.34
C GLN A 195 -1.17 9.76 -21.47
N GLY A 196 -0.44 10.74 -20.99
CA GLY A 196 -0.77 12.15 -21.07
C GLY A 196 -0.65 12.89 -19.74
N GLU A 197 -0.73 14.20 -19.78
CA GLU A 197 -0.80 15.01 -18.58
C GLU A 197 -2.06 14.67 -17.78
N THR A 198 -1.87 14.19 -16.57
CA THR A 198 -2.96 13.77 -15.70
C THR A 198 -3.11 14.75 -14.56
N ARG A 199 -4.35 15.22 -14.35
CA ARG A 199 -4.65 16.10 -13.22
C ARG A 199 -4.48 15.33 -11.91
N LYS A 200 -3.66 15.90 -11.01
CA LYS A 200 -3.39 15.41 -9.66
C LYS A 200 -4.07 16.36 -8.68
N VAL A 201 -4.80 15.81 -7.73
CA VAL A 201 -5.49 16.59 -6.70
C VAL A 201 -5.04 16.12 -5.33
N ALA A 202 -4.78 17.06 -4.44
CA ALA A 202 -4.45 16.78 -3.05
C ALA A 202 -5.40 17.52 -2.10
N LEU A 203 -5.88 16.80 -1.10
CA LEU A 203 -6.71 17.33 -0.02
C LEU A 203 -6.04 17.00 1.31
N GLY A 204 -5.96 17.97 2.21
CA GLY A 204 -5.30 17.76 3.50
C GLY A 204 -5.92 18.55 4.63
N ALA A 205 -5.96 17.96 5.82
CA ALA A 205 -6.32 18.65 7.04
C ALA A 205 -5.17 18.55 8.05
N SER A 206 -4.68 19.70 8.51
CA SER A 206 -3.58 19.80 9.46
C SER A 206 -4.03 20.29 10.84
N GLN A 207 -5.24 20.80 10.95
CA GLN A 207 -5.81 21.37 12.19
C GLN A 207 -7.16 20.72 12.48
N PHE A 208 -7.37 20.31 13.72
CA PHE A 208 -8.54 19.56 14.14
C PHE A 208 -9.05 20.06 15.50
N GLN A 209 -10.32 19.87 15.76
CA GLN A 209 -10.87 20.00 17.11
C GLN A 209 -10.80 18.64 17.80
N GLY A 210 -10.03 18.55 18.90
CA GLY A 210 -9.96 17.32 19.70
C GLY A 210 -9.02 16.22 19.19
N LEU A 211 -8.30 16.44 18.07
CA LEU A 211 -7.24 15.56 17.59
C LEU A 211 -5.91 16.30 17.51
N ALA A 212 -4.81 15.56 17.51
CA ALA A 212 -3.48 16.13 17.37
C ALA A 212 -3.32 16.83 15.99
N PRO A 213 -2.62 17.98 15.93
CA PRO A 213 -2.34 18.62 14.65
C PRO A 213 -1.37 17.76 13.80
N LEU A 214 -1.47 17.90 12.48
CA LEU A 214 -0.58 17.28 11.50
C LEU A 214 0.15 18.39 10.71
N PRO A 215 1.22 18.98 11.28
CA PRO A 215 1.85 20.18 10.74
C PRO A 215 2.51 20.00 9.37
N LEU A 216 2.87 18.78 8.98
CA LEU A 216 3.54 18.48 7.72
C LEU A 216 2.58 18.20 6.54
N VAL A 217 1.30 18.03 6.81
CA VAL A 217 0.27 17.80 5.77
C VAL A 217 0.26 18.88 4.68
N PRO A 218 0.41 20.19 4.94
CA PRO A 218 0.42 21.18 3.86
C PRO A 218 1.56 20.98 2.86
N GLN A 219 2.76 20.63 3.34
CA GLN A 219 3.94 20.37 2.48
C GLN A 219 3.77 19.07 1.68
N GLU A 220 3.29 18.03 2.32
CA GLU A 220 3.00 16.73 1.69
C GLU A 220 1.97 16.89 0.58
N ALA A 221 0.82 17.49 0.88
CA ALA A 221 -0.26 17.70 -0.07
C ALA A 221 0.16 18.61 -1.24
N ALA A 222 0.98 19.66 -1.00
CA ALA A 222 1.53 20.49 -2.06
C ALA A 222 2.40 19.66 -3.02
N SER A 223 3.25 18.79 -2.51
CA SER A 223 4.05 17.87 -3.34
C SER A 223 3.18 16.93 -4.17
N ALA A 224 2.12 16.39 -3.58
CA ALA A 224 1.18 15.49 -4.25
C ALA A 224 0.38 16.21 -5.37
N ALA A 225 0.05 17.48 -5.19
CA ALA A 225 -0.59 18.33 -6.19
C ALA A 225 0.39 18.89 -7.25
N ALA A 226 1.66 18.44 -7.25
CA ALA A 226 2.72 18.97 -8.11
C ALA A 226 2.88 20.50 -7.98
N ASN A 227 2.69 21.04 -6.77
CA ASN A 227 2.72 22.46 -6.42
C ASN A 227 1.69 23.34 -7.20
N GLN A 228 0.65 22.73 -7.76
CA GLN A 228 -0.44 23.45 -8.45
C GLN A 228 -1.52 23.83 -7.45
N GLN A 229 -1.60 25.11 -7.07
CA GLN A 229 -2.56 25.62 -6.06
C GLN A 229 -4.03 25.33 -6.43
N ALA A 230 -4.38 25.36 -7.69
CA ALA A 230 -5.74 25.05 -8.16
C ALA A 230 -6.19 23.60 -7.84
N ASN A 231 -5.24 22.71 -7.55
CA ASN A 231 -5.46 21.30 -7.25
C ASN A 231 -5.20 20.95 -5.77
N LEU A 232 -4.98 21.97 -4.92
CA LEU A 232 -4.65 21.83 -3.51
C LEU A 232 -5.78 22.37 -2.63
N PHE A 233 -6.35 21.51 -1.77
CA PHE A 233 -7.46 21.86 -0.88
C PHE A 233 -7.07 21.54 0.58
N LEU A 234 -6.74 22.60 1.34
CA LEU A 234 -6.26 22.44 2.72
C LEU A 234 -7.29 22.93 3.73
N ASN A 235 -7.33 22.27 4.88
CA ASN A 235 -8.14 22.61 6.03
C ASN A 235 -9.60 22.89 5.64
N GLN A 236 -10.15 24.08 5.86
CA GLN A 236 -11.54 24.41 5.55
C GLN A 236 -11.92 24.20 4.08
N ALA A 237 -10.95 24.25 3.15
CA ALA A 237 -11.19 23.93 1.75
C ALA A 237 -11.30 22.41 1.49
N PHE A 238 -10.85 21.58 2.41
CA PHE A 238 -11.03 20.14 2.39
C PHE A 238 -12.35 19.76 3.09
N THR A 239 -13.41 19.58 2.31
CA THR A 239 -14.70 19.06 2.75
C THR A 239 -14.96 17.68 2.13
N GLY A 240 -15.89 16.91 2.72
CA GLY A 240 -16.30 15.62 2.16
C GLY A 240 -16.84 15.74 0.74
N ASP A 241 -17.73 16.73 0.51
CA ASP A 241 -18.30 16.98 -0.83
C ASP A 241 -17.21 17.36 -1.83
N ARG A 242 -16.22 18.16 -1.41
CA ARG A 242 -15.08 18.50 -2.27
C ARG A 242 -14.28 17.26 -2.65
N LEU A 243 -14.00 16.39 -1.69
CA LEU A 243 -13.27 15.15 -1.96
C LEU A 243 -14.02 14.29 -2.98
N ILE A 244 -15.32 14.07 -2.77
CA ILE A 244 -16.14 13.26 -3.70
C ILE A 244 -16.22 13.94 -5.08
N ALA A 245 -16.44 15.24 -5.14
CA ALA A 245 -16.50 15.97 -6.41
C ALA A 245 -15.18 15.86 -7.21
N GLN A 246 -14.03 16.03 -6.55
CA GLN A 246 -12.73 15.88 -7.21
C GLN A 246 -12.46 14.42 -7.61
N ALA A 247 -12.79 13.47 -6.75
CA ALA A 247 -12.63 12.07 -7.07
C ALA A 247 -13.60 11.58 -8.17
N ALA A 248 -14.73 12.22 -8.38
CA ALA A 248 -15.67 11.93 -9.45
C ALA A 248 -15.32 12.58 -10.80
N ASP A 249 -14.51 13.64 -10.82
CA ASP A 249 -14.10 14.36 -12.04
C ASP A 249 -13.25 13.46 -12.95
N PRO A 250 -13.68 13.17 -14.21
CA PRO A 250 -12.95 12.27 -15.12
C PRO A 250 -11.56 12.78 -15.49
N SER A 251 -11.30 14.08 -15.42
CA SER A 251 -9.98 14.69 -15.69
C SER A 251 -8.97 14.40 -14.59
N VAL A 252 -9.43 14.15 -13.35
CA VAL A 252 -8.58 13.79 -12.22
C VAL A 252 -8.18 12.32 -12.33
N LYS A 253 -6.88 12.03 -12.28
CA LYS A 253 -6.34 10.67 -12.35
C LYS A 253 -5.66 10.23 -11.06
N ARG A 254 -5.19 11.16 -10.25
CA ARG A 254 -4.56 10.87 -8.96
C ARG A 254 -5.17 11.74 -7.87
N VAL A 255 -5.57 11.10 -6.79
CA VAL A 255 -6.11 11.76 -5.59
C VAL A 255 -5.22 11.40 -4.41
N HIS A 256 -4.72 12.40 -3.71
CA HIS A 256 -4.00 12.25 -2.45
C HIS A 256 -4.81 12.88 -1.32
N VAL A 257 -4.95 12.15 -0.22
CA VAL A 257 -5.65 12.64 0.97
C VAL A 257 -4.73 12.45 2.17
N ALA A 258 -4.40 13.55 2.85
CA ALA A 258 -3.56 13.55 4.05
C ALA A 258 -4.36 14.08 5.24
N THR A 259 -4.65 13.21 6.22
CA THR A 259 -5.49 13.55 7.37
C THR A 259 -5.51 12.44 8.42
N HIS A 260 -6.25 12.61 9.50
CA HIS A 260 -6.62 11.53 10.41
C HIS A 260 -7.72 10.63 9.82
N ALA A 261 -7.66 9.34 10.15
CA ALA A 261 -8.70 8.37 9.83
C ALA A 261 -8.97 7.42 11.00
N GLU A 262 -10.20 6.99 11.12
CA GLU A 262 -10.64 5.94 12.05
C GLU A 262 -11.31 4.82 11.26
N PHE A 263 -10.83 3.59 11.49
CA PHE A 263 -11.39 2.38 10.92
C PHE A 263 -11.92 1.50 12.04
N LEU A 264 -13.22 1.58 12.28
CA LEU A 264 -13.91 0.75 13.26
C LEU A 264 -14.46 -0.51 12.59
N PRO A 265 -14.55 -1.65 13.30
CA PRO A 265 -15.21 -2.84 12.80
C PRO A 265 -16.63 -2.55 12.33
N GLY A 266 -17.06 -3.15 11.20
CA GLY A 266 -18.40 -2.93 10.63
C GLY A 266 -18.41 -2.34 9.23
N GLY A 267 -17.25 -2.31 8.58
CA GLY A 267 -17.11 -1.91 7.17
C GLY A 267 -17.10 -0.41 6.91
N PRO A 268 -17.22 0.02 5.63
CA PRO A 268 -17.02 1.41 5.21
C PRO A 268 -17.94 2.42 5.90
N ALA A 269 -19.11 2.01 6.38
CA ALA A 269 -20.05 2.87 7.09
C ALA A 269 -19.52 3.30 8.46
N GLN A 270 -18.64 2.51 9.07
CA GLN A 270 -17.99 2.78 10.36
C GLN A 270 -16.61 3.43 10.19
N ALA A 271 -16.09 3.53 8.97
CA ALA A 271 -14.86 4.21 8.68
C ALA A 271 -15.08 5.71 8.49
N ARG A 272 -14.21 6.53 9.06
CA ARG A 272 -14.29 7.99 9.03
C ARG A 272 -12.97 8.60 8.60
N LEU A 273 -13.05 9.61 7.74
CA LEU A 273 -11.96 10.56 7.48
C LEU A 273 -12.27 11.88 8.19
N PHE A 274 -11.27 12.52 8.74
CA PHE A 274 -11.42 13.83 9.38
C PHE A 274 -11.04 14.91 8.35
N THR A 275 -12.06 15.56 7.79
CA THR A 275 -11.84 16.72 6.89
C THR A 275 -11.56 17.98 7.69
N GLY A 276 -11.25 19.07 7.01
CA GLY A 276 -11.03 20.36 7.68
C GLY A 276 -12.29 21.01 8.30
N VAL A 277 -13.46 20.40 8.08
CA VAL A 277 -14.75 20.87 8.62
C VAL A 277 -15.43 19.84 9.52
N GLY A 278 -14.83 18.66 9.70
CA GLY A 278 -15.33 17.59 10.56
C GLY A 278 -15.21 16.19 9.92
N PRO A 279 -15.67 15.15 10.62
CA PRO A 279 -15.59 13.78 10.13
C PRO A 279 -16.58 13.53 8.97
N MET A 280 -16.13 12.74 7.98
CA MET A 280 -16.97 12.20 6.92
C MET A 280 -16.97 10.68 6.92
N SER A 281 -18.09 10.04 6.56
CA SER A 281 -18.15 8.60 6.35
C SER A 281 -17.58 8.23 4.97
N LEU A 282 -16.85 7.11 4.91
CA LEU A 282 -16.33 6.57 3.64
C LEU A 282 -17.38 5.86 2.78
N LYS A 283 -18.60 5.72 3.26
CA LYS A 283 -19.69 5.09 2.48
C LYS A 283 -19.86 5.71 1.09
N GLN A 284 -19.71 7.04 0.99
CA GLN A 284 -19.85 7.77 -0.28
C GLN A 284 -18.78 7.39 -1.32
N PHE A 285 -17.64 6.85 -0.91
CA PHE A 285 -16.64 6.35 -1.85
C PHE A 285 -17.13 5.16 -2.69
N ALA A 286 -18.03 4.34 -2.17
CA ALA A 286 -18.59 3.22 -2.92
C ALA A 286 -19.34 3.66 -4.19
N ASP A 287 -19.92 4.85 -4.17
CA ASP A 287 -20.71 5.39 -5.28
C ASP A 287 -19.81 5.89 -6.44
N LEU A 288 -18.53 6.21 -6.18
CA LEU A 288 -17.59 6.68 -7.20
C LEU A 288 -17.45 5.71 -8.37
N ARG A 289 -17.58 4.41 -8.14
CA ARG A 289 -17.51 3.40 -9.20
C ARG A 289 -18.53 3.63 -10.31
N SER A 290 -19.75 4.02 -9.93
CA SER A 290 -20.81 4.31 -10.89
C SER A 290 -20.52 5.57 -11.71
N LEU A 291 -19.89 6.56 -11.09
CA LEU A 291 -19.55 7.84 -11.69
C LEU A 291 -18.32 7.76 -12.62
N ARG A 292 -17.43 6.78 -12.38
CA ARG A 292 -16.12 6.67 -13.08
C ARG A 292 -15.97 5.44 -13.98
N LYS A 293 -17.03 4.86 -14.46
CA LYS A 293 -17.03 3.60 -15.26
C LYS A 293 -16.06 3.62 -16.45
N GLN A 294 -15.91 4.76 -17.13
CA GLN A 294 -15.10 4.89 -18.36
C GLN A 294 -13.74 5.59 -18.11
N SER A 295 -13.54 6.16 -16.95
CA SER A 295 -12.34 6.94 -16.62
C SER A 295 -11.90 6.65 -15.18
N PRO A 296 -11.34 5.46 -14.89
CA PRO A 296 -10.89 5.10 -13.55
C PRO A 296 -9.82 6.06 -13.04
N LEU A 297 -9.73 6.19 -11.71
CA LEU A 297 -8.57 6.81 -11.08
C LEU A 297 -7.35 5.89 -11.24
N ASP A 298 -6.21 6.44 -11.57
CA ASP A 298 -4.97 5.66 -11.62
C ASP A 298 -4.47 5.37 -10.20
N LEU A 299 -4.59 6.35 -9.30
CA LEU A 299 -4.14 6.24 -7.93
C LEU A 299 -5.03 7.00 -6.94
N ILE A 300 -5.36 6.35 -5.84
CA ILE A 300 -5.79 7.01 -4.60
C ILE A 300 -4.74 6.72 -3.53
N ALA A 301 -4.14 7.78 -2.96
CA ALA A 301 -3.24 7.68 -1.82
C ALA A 301 -3.94 8.25 -0.58
N LEU A 302 -3.95 7.49 0.50
CA LEU A 302 -4.46 7.94 1.79
C LEU A 302 -3.35 7.90 2.82
N SER A 303 -2.79 9.08 3.08
CA SER A 303 -1.84 9.36 4.15
C SER A 303 -2.59 9.57 5.46
N ALA A 304 -2.96 8.46 6.10
CA ALA A 304 -3.67 8.45 7.37
C ALA A 304 -3.49 7.09 8.06
N CYS A 305 -3.75 7.03 9.37
CA CYS A 305 -3.45 5.83 10.15
C CYS A 305 -4.32 4.62 9.77
N ARG A 306 -3.72 3.44 9.67
CA ARG A 306 -4.35 2.12 9.47
C ARG A 306 -5.28 2.00 8.27
N THR A 307 -5.03 2.73 7.21
CA THR A 307 -5.94 2.83 6.07
C THR A 307 -5.94 1.60 5.16
N ALA A 308 -4.90 0.76 5.23
CA ALA A 308 -4.82 -0.48 4.46
C ALA A 308 -5.35 -1.72 5.20
N LEU A 309 -5.62 -1.62 6.53
CA LEU A 309 -6.17 -2.72 7.30
C LEU A 309 -7.70 -2.65 7.32
N GLY A 310 -8.34 -3.75 6.89
CA GLY A 310 -9.75 -4.02 7.12
C GLY A 310 -9.99 -4.83 8.40
N ASP A 311 -11.24 -5.13 8.68
CA ASP A 311 -11.66 -6.18 9.60
C ASP A 311 -11.96 -7.49 8.83
N THR A 312 -12.41 -8.53 9.53
CA THR A 312 -12.79 -9.81 8.91
C THR A 312 -13.93 -9.70 7.90
N SER A 313 -14.66 -8.59 7.89
CA SER A 313 -15.79 -8.31 6.98
C SER A 313 -15.43 -7.29 5.89
N SER A 314 -14.35 -6.52 6.06
CA SER A 314 -13.85 -5.56 5.07
C SER A 314 -12.36 -5.81 4.83
N GLU A 315 -12.05 -6.71 3.89
CA GLU A 315 -10.68 -6.94 3.46
C GLU A 315 -10.05 -5.63 2.98
N LEU A 316 -8.86 -5.30 3.51
CA LEU A 316 -8.04 -4.17 3.05
C LEU A 316 -8.50 -2.74 3.40
N GLY A 317 -9.46 -2.56 4.31
CA GLY A 317 -9.80 -1.22 4.81
C GLY A 317 -10.11 -0.19 3.71
N PHE A 318 -9.60 1.04 3.83
CA PHE A 318 -9.78 2.09 2.84
C PHE A 318 -9.18 1.73 1.47
N ALA A 319 -8.04 1.06 1.45
CA ALA A 319 -7.40 0.70 0.19
C ALA A 319 -8.28 -0.28 -0.60
N GLY A 320 -8.93 -1.24 0.06
CA GLY A 320 -9.95 -2.09 -0.57
C GLY A 320 -11.15 -1.30 -1.07
N LEU A 321 -11.64 -0.34 -0.28
CA LEU A 321 -12.73 0.53 -0.69
C LEU A 321 -12.36 1.41 -1.91
N ALA A 322 -11.12 1.93 -1.96
CA ALA A 322 -10.63 2.69 -3.09
C ALA A 322 -10.60 1.84 -4.38
N ILE A 323 -10.18 0.60 -4.29
CA ILE A 323 -10.21 -0.33 -5.43
C ILE A 323 -11.66 -0.67 -5.82
N GLN A 324 -12.54 -0.92 -4.84
CA GLN A 324 -13.97 -1.16 -5.09
C GLN A 324 -14.64 0.05 -5.76
N SER A 325 -14.24 1.28 -5.43
CA SER A 325 -14.73 2.50 -6.08
C SER A 325 -14.16 2.73 -7.48
N GLY A 326 -13.34 1.82 -7.99
CA GLY A 326 -12.84 1.82 -9.36
C GLY A 326 -11.48 2.47 -9.54
N ALA A 327 -10.71 2.70 -8.48
CA ALA A 327 -9.30 3.07 -8.60
C ALA A 327 -8.47 1.88 -9.08
N ARG A 328 -7.46 2.14 -9.91
CA ARG A 328 -6.52 1.11 -10.40
C ARG A 328 -5.52 0.72 -9.33
N SER A 329 -5.10 1.70 -8.52
CA SER A 329 -4.15 1.50 -7.43
C SER A 329 -4.55 2.31 -6.21
N ALA A 330 -4.23 1.80 -5.04
CA ALA A 330 -4.40 2.50 -3.78
C ALA A 330 -3.13 2.38 -2.93
N ILE A 331 -2.79 3.45 -2.23
CA ILE A 331 -1.75 3.45 -1.19
C ILE A 331 -2.43 3.77 0.14
N GLY A 332 -2.17 2.95 1.13
CA GLY A 332 -2.63 3.15 2.50
C GLY A 332 -1.64 2.60 3.49
N THR A 333 -1.81 2.93 4.77
CA THR A 333 -0.94 2.51 5.86
C THR A 333 -1.48 1.27 6.58
N LEU A 334 -0.61 0.40 7.04
CA LEU A 334 -0.98 -0.83 7.76
C LEU A 334 -1.16 -0.62 9.27
N TRP A 335 -0.59 0.43 9.85
CA TRP A 335 -0.64 0.76 11.27
C TRP A 335 -0.66 2.27 11.51
N TYR A 336 -0.63 2.67 12.78
CA TYR A 336 -0.46 4.08 13.15
C TYR A 336 0.94 4.54 12.74
N VAL A 337 1.00 5.58 11.93
CA VAL A 337 2.24 6.11 11.35
C VAL A 337 2.58 7.47 11.98
N ASP A 338 3.88 7.75 12.01
CA ASP A 338 4.41 9.05 12.41
C ASP A 338 4.21 10.08 11.28
N ASP A 339 3.82 11.31 11.64
CA ASP A 339 3.55 12.38 10.67
C ASP A 339 4.80 12.75 9.87
N VAL A 340 5.98 12.81 10.52
CA VAL A 340 7.24 13.20 9.86
C VAL A 340 7.65 12.14 8.82
N ALA A 341 7.67 10.88 9.24
CA ALA A 341 8.07 9.77 8.37
C ALA A 341 7.10 9.60 7.20
N THR A 342 5.79 9.73 7.44
CA THR A 342 4.76 9.60 6.42
C THR A 342 4.85 10.73 5.40
N SER A 343 4.97 11.96 5.86
CA SER A 343 5.12 13.12 5.00
C SER A 343 6.39 13.03 4.14
N ALA A 344 7.53 12.65 4.74
CA ALA A 344 8.78 12.44 4.01
C ALA A 344 8.62 11.38 2.90
N TYR A 345 7.96 10.26 3.21
CA TYR A 345 7.69 9.22 2.23
C TYR A 345 6.88 9.73 1.04
N PHE A 346 5.75 10.42 1.28
CA PHE A 346 4.91 10.90 0.20
C PHE A 346 5.57 12.02 -0.60
N VAL A 347 6.32 12.92 0.05
CA VAL A 347 7.12 13.94 -0.64
C VAL A 347 8.14 13.29 -1.58
N LEU A 348 8.83 12.22 -1.16
CA LEU A 348 9.75 11.48 -2.02
C LEU A 348 9.03 10.73 -3.14
N LEU A 349 7.92 10.06 -2.83
CA LEU A 349 7.10 9.34 -3.82
C LEU A 349 6.66 10.24 -4.98
N TYR A 350 6.27 11.47 -4.70
CA TYR A 350 5.78 12.40 -5.73
C TYR A 350 6.88 13.17 -6.47
N ARG A 351 8.14 13.04 -6.06
CA ARG A 351 9.30 13.54 -6.79
C ARG A 351 9.81 12.58 -7.87
N LEU A 352 9.46 11.29 -7.77
CA LEU A 352 9.78 10.25 -8.76
C LEU A 352 8.79 10.28 -9.94
#